data_ed26faaf9ece4c98d407af86b8c2cd44
#
_entry.id   ed26faaf9ece4c98d407af86b8c2cd44
#
_cell.length_a   1.000
_cell.length_b   1.000
_cell.length_c   1.000
_cell.angle_alpha   90.00
_cell.angle_beta   90.00
_cell.angle_gamma   90.00
#
_symmetry.space_group_name_H-M   'P 1'
#
loop_
_entity.id
_entity.type
_entity.pdbx_description
1 polymer ?
#
loop_
_entity_poly.entity_id
_entity_poly.type
_entity_poly.pdbx_seq_one_letter_code
_entity_poly.pdbx_strand_id
1 'polypeptide(L)'
;MIKRFIRRVFGLGGEGMVRVPRAKHGLARETLSPAALKVCTVLRDAGFSAYVVGGAVRDLLLGIRPKDFDVATDARPEQIKPLFRRALIIGRRFRLVHVMMGPETIEVSTFRGADPQSAENHEHARDEHGRVLRDNVFGSQEDDARRRDFSVNALFFDPQSEEIVDFHGGLADLKKRVLRVIGDPETRYREDPVRMLRAVRLGAKLGLTLDAATREPIAEMAPLMERVPPARLFDEMLKLLLSGHASACLRQLREVGLHKGLLPLLDVILEQPLGERFVTLALAQTDERVQTDRPVSPAFLFAALLWHEVLAASKARQSRGERPIQALETAMDEVLDVQCEKLAITRKLTATMREVWSMQPRFENRSGQRAYRLLEAPRFRMAYDFLALRAASGEVPAELEAWWRAFQAADAESRAAMLLPDTGPKKRRRRRRGKKRPEGAEQAPEPQ
;
A
#
# COMPACT_ATOMS: atom_id res chain seq x y z
N MET A 1 27.14 -41.05 -6.21
CA MET A 1 25.86 -41.68 -5.88
C MET A 1 25.48 -41.55 -4.40
N ILE A 2 26.35 -41.78 -3.45
CA ILE A 2 26.09 -41.76 -1.99
C ILE A 2 25.63 -40.36 -1.49
N LYS A 3 26.20 -39.25 -1.95
CA LYS A 3 25.76 -37.90 -1.58
C LYS A 3 24.31 -37.56 -2.02
N ARG A 4 23.84 -38.15 -3.12
CA ARG A 4 22.47 -37.96 -3.62
C ARG A 4 21.44 -38.81 -2.82
N PHE A 5 21.87 -39.94 -2.27
CA PHE A 5 21.06 -40.83 -1.44
C PHE A 5 20.88 -40.28 -0.02
N ILE A 6 21.95 -39.77 0.59
CA ILE A 6 21.94 -39.16 1.94
C ILE A 6 21.05 -37.90 1.96
N ARG A 7 21.08 -37.02 0.93
CA ARG A 7 20.18 -35.86 0.80
C ARG A 7 18.70 -36.25 0.71
N ARG A 8 18.39 -37.43 0.11
CA ARG A 8 17.01 -37.92 -0.04
C ARG A 8 16.45 -38.52 1.24
N VAL A 9 17.29 -39.10 2.08
CA VAL A 9 16.89 -39.79 3.34
C VAL A 9 16.75 -38.79 4.49
N PHE A 10 17.53 -37.72 4.53
CA PHE A 10 17.51 -36.73 5.62
C PHE A 10 16.72 -35.43 5.33
N GLY A 11 15.93 -35.38 4.25
CA GLY A 11 15.07 -34.24 3.98
C GLY A 11 15.81 -32.90 3.76
N LEU A 12 17.14 -32.95 3.57
CA LEU A 12 17.92 -31.76 3.21
C LEU A 12 17.68 -31.46 1.74
N GLY A 13 16.63 -30.69 1.47
CA GLY A 13 16.13 -30.32 0.15
C GLY A 13 17.19 -29.66 -0.73
N GLY A 14 17.74 -30.45 -1.63
CA GLY A 14 18.28 -30.03 -2.89
C GLY A 14 17.33 -30.52 -3.96
N GLU A 15 16.18 -29.88 -4.10
CA GLU A 15 15.20 -30.20 -5.11
C GLU A 15 15.75 -29.78 -6.47
N GLY A 16 16.06 -30.77 -7.31
CA GLY A 16 16.36 -30.51 -8.71
C GLY A 16 15.12 -29.98 -9.43
N MET A 17 15.29 -29.23 -10.49
CA MET A 17 14.24 -28.74 -11.38
C MET A 17 13.20 -29.84 -11.68
N VAL A 18 11.94 -29.56 -11.41
CA VAL A 18 10.81 -30.44 -11.73
C VAL A 18 9.96 -29.77 -12.80
N ARG A 19 9.72 -30.48 -13.90
CA ARG A 19 8.72 -30.09 -14.91
C ARG A 19 7.41 -30.84 -14.62
N VAL A 20 6.36 -30.06 -14.39
CA VAL A 20 5.05 -30.62 -14.04
C VAL A 20 4.11 -30.41 -15.23
N PRO A 21 3.58 -31.48 -15.84
CA PRO A 21 2.69 -31.38 -16.98
C PRO A 21 1.29 -30.89 -16.58
N ARG A 22 0.57 -30.29 -17.53
CA ARG A 22 -0.80 -29.76 -17.37
C ARG A 22 -1.75 -30.74 -16.66
N ALA A 23 -1.67 -32.01 -16.95
CA ALA A 23 -2.52 -33.03 -16.32
C ALA A 23 -2.43 -33.04 -14.76
N LYS A 24 -1.34 -32.56 -14.17
CA LYS A 24 -1.12 -32.53 -12.70
C LYS A 24 -1.48 -31.20 -12.06
N HIS A 25 -1.48 -30.07 -12.79
CA HIS A 25 -1.76 -28.72 -12.23
C HIS A 25 -3.02 -28.07 -12.83
N GLY A 26 -3.53 -28.53 -13.96
CA GLY A 26 -4.77 -28.09 -14.58
C GLY A 26 -4.73 -26.73 -15.27
N LEU A 27 -3.61 -25.97 -15.18
CA LEU A 27 -3.48 -24.64 -15.76
C LEU A 27 -3.36 -24.76 -17.29
N ALA A 28 -4.23 -24.06 -18.01
CA ALA A 28 -4.26 -24.03 -19.45
C ALA A 28 -3.77 -22.66 -19.98
N ARG A 29 -3.14 -22.63 -21.16
CA ARG A 29 -2.65 -21.41 -21.80
C ARG A 29 -3.75 -20.38 -22.02
N GLU A 30 -4.98 -20.82 -22.24
CA GLU A 30 -6.16 -19.96 -22.48
C GLU A 30 -6.53 -19.11 -21.24
N THR A 31 -6.04 -19.45 -20.06
CA THR A 31 -6.24 -18.67 -18.83
C THR A 31 -5.31 -17.47 -18.73
N LEU A 32 -4.27 -17.40 -19.55
CA LEU A 32 -3.34 -16.27 -19.62
C LEU A 32 -3.95 -15.12 -20.43
N SER A 33 -3.46 -13.89 -20.19
CA SER A 33 -3.86 -12.78 -21.03
C SER A 33 -3.34 -12.97 -22.47
N PRO A 34 -4.10 -12.56 -23.49
CA PRO A 34 -3.65 -12.57 -24.89
C PRO A 34 -2.35 -11.79 -25.10
N ALA A 35 -2.15 -10.72 -24.32
CA ALA A 35 -0.93 -9.92 -24.36
C ALA A 35 0.29 -10.71 -23.85
N ALA A 36 0.18 -11.40 -22.71
CA ALA A 36 1.25 -12.23 -22.17
C ALA A 36 1.62 -13.39 -23.13
N LEU A 37 0.60 -14.04 -23.70
CA LEU A 37 0.81 -15.09 -24.70
C LEU A 37 1.57 -14.55 -25.93
N LYS A 38 1.15 -13.39 -26.44
CA LYS A 38 1.81 -12.76 -27.61
C LYS A 38 3.25 -12.39 -27.31
N VAL A 39 3.53 -11.85 -26.12
CA VAL A 39 4.90 -11.51 -25.70
C VAL A 39 5.77 -12.77 -25.65
N CYS A 40 5.29 -13.86 -25.03
CA CYS A 40 6.02 -15.13 -25.01
C CYS A 40 6.26 -15.69 -26.40
N THR A 41 5.27 -15.64 -27.31
CA THR A 41 5.42 -16.10 -28.69
C THR A 41 6.50 -15.31 -29.42
N VAL A 42 6.45 -13.97 -29.37
CA VAL A 42 7.44 -13.11 -30.08
C VAL A 42 8.87 -13.36 -29.57
N LEU A 43 9.06 -13.52 -28.29
CA LEU A 43 10.38 -13.85 -27.71
C LEU A 43 10.89 -15.21 -28.22
N ARG A 44 10.02 -16.21 -28.28
CA ARG A 44 10.38 -17.55 -28.77
C ARG A 44 10.67 -17.59 -30.26
N ASP A 45 9.88 -16.89 -31.07
CA ASP A 45 10.12 -16.75 -32.52
C ASP A 45 11.47 -16.09 -32.79
N ALA A 46 11.96 -15.24 -31.85
CA ALA A 46 13.29 -14.64 -31.91
C ALA A 46 14.41 -15.55 -31.32
N GLY A 47 14.09 -16.78 -30.92
CA GLY A 47 15.05 -17.77 -30.44
C GLY A 47 15.32 -17.73 -28.90
N PHE A 48 14.53 -16.97 -28.14
CA PHE A 48 14.68 -16.86 -26.68
C PHE A 48 13.69 -17.74 -25.95
N SER A 49 14.06 -18.20 -24.76
CA SER A 49 13.11 -18.82 -23.82
C SER A 49 12.18 -17.75 -23.24
N ALA A 50 10.90 -18.09 -22.99
CA ALA A 50 9.95 -17.18 -22.39
C ALA A 50 8.92 -17.93 -21.55
N TYR A 51 8.74 -17.48 -20.31
CA TYR A 51 7.83 -18.08 -19.33
C TYR A 51 6.98 -17.00 -18.68
N VAL A 52 5.70 -17.29 -18.46
CA VAL A 52 4.89 -16.50 -17.51
C VAL A 52 5.30 -16.93 -16.10
N VAL A 53 5.48 -15.94 -15.19
CA VAL A 53 6.12 -16.21 -13.88
C VAL A 53 5.42 -15.55 -12.70
N GLY A 54 5.77 -16.01 -11.53
CA GLY A 54 5.51 -15.29 -10.29
C GLY A 54 4.05 -15.27 -9.86
N GLY A 55 3.59 -14.06 -9.52
CA GLY A 55 2.26 -13.83 -8.97
C GLY A 55 1.12 -14.32 -9.85
N ALA A 56 1.24 -14.16 -11.18
CA ALA A 56 0.22 -14.58 -12.13
C ALA A 56 0.01 -16.11 -12.12
N VAL A 57 1.11 -16.87 -12.17
CA VAL A 57 1.03 -18.36 -12.15
C VAL A 57 0.43 -18.85 -10.84
N ARG A 58 0.89 -18.29 -9.71
CA ARG A 58 0.35 -18.60 -8.38
C ARG A 58 -1.14 -18.30 -8.28
N ASP A 59 -1.57 -17.11 -8.69
CA ASP A 59 -2.95 -16.67 -8.58
C ASP A 59 -3.88 -17.54 -9.44
N LEU A 60 -3.48 -17.85 -10.67
CA LEU A 60 -4.23 -18.78 -11.55
C LEU A 60 -4.35 -20.18 -10.95
N LEU A 61 -3.30 -20.71 -10.33
CA LEU A 61 -3.33 -22.01 -9.63
C LEU A 61 -4.25 -21.99 -8.41
N LEU A 62 -4.47 -20.83 -7.80
CA LEU A 62 -5.41 -20.63 -6.71
C LEU A 62 -6.84 -20.31 -7.18
N GLY A 63 -7.09 -20.25 -8.50
CA GLY A 63 -8.38 -19.86 -9.08
C GLY A 63 -8.66 -18.36 -8.98
N ILE A 64 -7.64 -17.55 -8.73
CA ILE A 64 -7.73 -16.08 -8.64
C ILE A 64 -7.33 -15.47 -9.99
N ARG A 65 -8.10 -14.52 -10.49
CA ARG A 65 -7.73 -13.78 -11.71
C ARG A 65 -6.57 -12.82 -11.42
N PRO A 66 -5.40 -12.97 -12.09
CA PRO A 66 -4.28 -12.06 -11.92
C PRO A 66 -4.63 -10.65 -12.40
N LYS A 67 -4.05 -9.64 -11.73
CA LYS A 67 -4.14 -8.24 -12.18
C LYS A 67 -3.11 -7.94 -13.27
N ASP A 68 -1.90 -8.48 -13.12
CA ASP A 68 -0.76 -8.24 -13.98
C ASP A 68 -0.10 -9.56 -14.35
N PHE A 69 0.53 -9.61 -15.52
CA PHE A 69 1.29 -10.75 -15.99
C PHE A 69 2.74 -10.37 -16.22
N ASP A 70 3.65 -11.13 -15.59
CA ASP A 70 5.09 -10.98 -15.73
C ASP A 70 5.64 -12.11 -16.60
N VAL A 71 6.62 -11.76 -17.45
CA VAL A 71 7.34 -12.71 -18.31
C VAL A 71 8.82 -12.69 -17.95
N ALA A 72 9.42 -13.88 -17.79
CA ALA A 72 10.85 -14.04 -17.63
C ALA A 72 11.45 -14.74 -18.85
N THR A 73 12.64 -14.30 -19.25
CA THR A 73 13.33 -14.74 -20.48
C THR A 73 14.86 -14.73 -20.27
N ASP A 74 15.60 -15.44 -21.12
CA ASP A 74 17.05 -15.32 -21.24
C ASP A 74 17.49 -14.14 -22.13
N ALA A 75 16.56 -13.51 -22.87
CA ALA A 75 16.85 -12.31 -23.64
C ALA A 75 17.20 -11.12 -22.73
N ARG A 76 18.25 -10.35 -23.08
CA ARG A 76 18.63 -9.11 -22.38
C ARG A 76 17.70 -7.95 -22.76
N PRO A 77 17.56 -6.91 -21.94
CA PRO A 77 16.67 -5.78 -22.20
C PRO A 77 16.89 -5.12 -23.57
N GLU A 78 18.14 -5.05 -24.02
CA GLU A 78 18.54 -4.51 -25.32
C GLU A 78 18.11 -5.40 -26.50
N GLN A 79 17.98 -6.71 -26.27
CA GLN A 79 17.48 -7.67 -27.25
C GLN A 79 15.95 -7.72 -27.27
N ILE A 80 15.30 -7.51 -26.11
CA ILE A 80 13.83 -7.50 -25.99
C ILE A 80 13.24 -6.26 -26.68
N LYS A 81 13.80 -5.06 -26.40
CA LYS A 81 13.23 -3.79 -26.85
C LYS A 81 12.95 -3.72 -28.35
N PRO A 82 13.86 -4.13 -29.28
CA PRO A 82 13.63 -4.05 -30.73
C PRO A 82 12.57 -5.03 -31.24
N LEU A 83 12.21 -6.07 -30.48
CA LEU A 83 11.19 -7.05 -30.89
C LEU A 83 9.76 -6.49 -30.80
N PHE A 84 9.58 -5.39 -30.08
CA PHE A 84 8.26 -4.82 -29.85
C PHE A 84 8.19 -3.34 -30.23
N ARG A 85 7.13 -2.98 -30.98
CA ARG A 85 6.91 -1.59 -31.43
C ARG A 85 6.80 -0.59 -30.28
N ARG A 86 6.24 -1.00 -29.14
CA ARG A 86 6.04 -0.15 -27.95
C ARG A 86 6.65 -0.84 -26.73
N ALA A 87 7.95 -0.61 -26.51
CA ALA A 87 8.69 -1.17 -25.38
C ALA A 87 9.61 -0.11 -24.77
N LEU A 88 9.66 -0.07 -23.45
CA LEU A 88 10.49 0.84 -22.67
C LEU A 88 11.35 0.05 -21.70
N ILE A 89 12.66 0.30 -21.68
CA ILE A 89 13.55 -0.21 -20.64
C ILE A 89 13.39 0.70 -19.45
N ILE A 90 13.03 0.13 -18.30
CA ILE A 90 12.84 0.84 -17.05
C ILE A 90 13.69 0.25 -15.91
N GLY A 91 13.81 0.99 -14.82
CA GLY A 91 14.54 0.59 -13.62
C GLY A 91 16.04 0.93 -13.69
N ARG A 92 16.55 1.53 -12.59
CA ARG A 92 17.99 1.81 -12.40
C ARG A 92 18.68 0.68 -11.63
N ARG A 93 17.98 0.14 -10.63
CA ARG A 93 18.49 -0.95 -9.78
C ARG A 93 18.35 -2.31 -10.46
N PHE A 94 17.19 -2.51 -11.10
CA PHE A 94 16.80 -3.71 -11.85
C PHE A 94 16.26 -3.28 -13.19
N ARG A 95 16.97 -3.60 -14.25
CA ARG A 95 16.54 -3.27 -15.62
C ARG A 95 15.57 -4.32 -16.12
N LEU A 96 14.40 -3.88 -16.54
CA LEU A 96 13.37 -4.70 -17.15
C LEU A 96 12.70 -3.94 -18.30
N VAL A 97 11.89 -4.62 -19.09
CA VAL A 97 11.21 -4.02 -20.24
C VAL A 97 9.70 -4.04 -20.02
N HIS A 98 9.09 -2.86 -20.05
CA HIS A 98 7.63 -2.75 -20.18
C HIS A 98 7.24 -2.85 -21.64
N VAL A 99 6.51 -3.89 -22.00
CA VAL A 99 5.93 -4.09 -23.33
C VAL A 99 4.46 -3.72 -23.32
N MET A 100 4.10 -2.65 -24.02
CA MET A 100 2.72 -2.13 -24.05
C MET A 100 1.93 -2.83 -25.17
N MET A 101 0.94 -3.64 -24.80
CA MET A 101 0.10 -4.44 -25.68
C MET A 101 -1.37 -4.01 -25.55
N GLY A 102 -1.78 -3.00 -26.31
CA GLY A 102 -3.10 -2.40 -26.17
C GLY A 102 -3.27 -1.72 -24.80
N PRO A 103 -4.27 -2.10 -24.01
CA PRO A 103 -4.48 -1.57 -22.66
C PRO A 103 -3.58 -2.22 -21.61
N GLU A 104 -2.97 -3.38 -21.91
CA GLU A 104 -2.12 -4.11 -20.97
C GLU A 104 -0.64 -3.71 -21.14
N THR A 105 0.08 -3.70 -20.03
CA THR A 105 1.54 -3.60 -19.98
C THR A 105 2.09 -4.88 -19.39
N ILE A 106 2.91 -5.60 -20.18
CA ILE A 106 3.59 -6.81 -19.73
C ILE A 106 5.01 -6.45 -19.29
N GLU A 107 5.33 -6.80 -18.05
CA GLU A 107 6.68 -6.66 -17.51
C GLU A 107 7.53 -7.85 -17.95
N VAL A 108 8.59 -7.58 -18.71
CA VAL A 108 9.52 -8.61 -19.21
C VAL A 108 10.86 -8.44 -18.53
N SER A 109 11.26 -9.46 -17.77
CA SER A 109 12.53 -9.49 -17.03
C SER A 109 13.47 -10.55 -17.59
N THR A 110 14.77 -10.21 -17.71
CA THR A 110 15.82 -11.19 -18.01
C THR A 110 16.09 -12.03 -16.75
N PHE A 111 16.36 -13.33 -16.91
CA PHE A 111 16.79 -14.19 -15.80
C PHE A 111 17.99 -13.60 -15.09
N ARG A 112 17.96 -13.54 -13.78
CA ARG A 112 18.97 -12.89 -12.94
C ARG A 112 19.92 -13.91 -12.34
N GLY A 113 21.20 -13.62 -12.38
CA GLY A 113 22.25 -14.46 -11.77
C GLY A 113 22.28 -14.34 -10.24
N ALA A 114 22.75 -15.39 -9.58
CA ALA A 114 22.83 -15.48 -8.12
C ALA A 114 24.18 -15.08 -7.55
N ASP A 115 25.29 -15.10 -8.34
CA ASP A 115 26.63 -15.02 -7.81
C ASP A 115 27.26 -13.63 -7.97
N PRO A 116 27.61 -12.96 -6.84
CA PRO A 116 28.38 -11.72 -6.87
C PRO A 116 29.85 -11.91 -7.30
N GLN A 117 30.38 -13.14 -7.18
CA GLN A 117 31.79 -13.42 -7.43
C GLN A 117 32.10 -13.78 -8.89
N SER A 118 31.10 -14.13 -9.69
CA SER A 118 31.26 -14.48 -11.10
C SER A 118 31.21 -13.30 -12.06
N ALA A 119 30.90 -12.09 -11.58
CA ALA A 119 30.82 -10.89 -12.40
C ALA A 119 32.15 -10.13 -12.35
N GLU A 120 32.97 -10.27 -13.36
CA GLU A 120 34.12 -9.39 -13.63
C GLU A 120 33.72 -7.92 -13.89
N ASN A 121 32.46 -7.59 -13.83
CA ASN A 121 31.91 -6.25 -14.02
C ASN A 121 31.15 -5.78 -12.77
N HIS A 122 31.46 -4.56 -12.32
CA HIS A 122 30.94 -3.82 -11.15
C HIS A 122 29.40 -3.59 -11.11
N GLU A 123 28.57 -4.50 -11.60
CA GLU A 123 27.13 -4.36 -11.68
C GLU A 123 26.37 -4.85 -10.44
N HIS A 124 27.09 -5.54 -9.53
CA HIS A 124 26.61 -5.88 -8.20
C HIS A 124 27.20 -4.93 -7.15
N ALA A 125 26.37 -4.22 -6.45
CA ALA A 125 26.78 -3.47 -5.26
C ALA A 125 25.90 -3.88 -4.08
N ARG A 126 26.53 -4.24 -2.96
CA ARG A 126 25.89 -4.41 -1.66
C ARG A 126 26.40 -3.34 -0.71
N ASP A 127 25.56 -2.91 0.24
CA ASP A 127 26.03 -2.07 1.33
C ASP A 127 26.73 -2.91 2.41
N GLU A 128 27.29 -2.25 3.41
CA GLU A 128 28.00 -2.87 4.56
C GLU A 128 27.15 -3.87 5.36
N HIS A 129 25.83 -3.87 5.15
CA HIS A 129 24.87 -4.75 5.81
C HIS A 129 24.36 -5.90 4.90
N GLY A 130 24.96 -6.07 3.71
CA GLY A 130 24.61 -7.12 2.76
C GLY A 130 23.40 -6.81 1.87
N ARG A 131 22.86 -5.59 1.92
CA ARG A 131 21.71 -5.17 1.10
C ARG A 131 22.14 -4.92 -0.34
N VAL A 132 21.39 -5.49 -1.29
CA VAL A 132 21.66 -5.34 -2.73
C VAL A 132 21.30 -3.93 -3.20
N LEU A 133 22.27 -3.17 -3.69
CA LEU A 133 22.11 -1.82 -4.25
C LEU A 133 21.91 -1.81 -5.76
N ARG A 134 22.62 -2.69 -6.49
CA ARG A 134 22.49 -2.92 -7.93
C ARG A 134 22.49 -4.42 -8.20
N ASP A 135 21.73 -4.84 -9.20
CA ASP A 135 21.51 -6.25 -9.49
C ASP A 135 21.12 -6.44 -10.97
N ASN A 136 22.04 -6.11 -11.87
CA ASN A 136 21.89 -6.31 -13.31
C ASN A 136 22.72 -7.50 -13.82
N VAL A 137 23.00 -8.46 -12.94
CA VAL A 137 23.69 -9.68 -13.34
C VAL A 137 22.68 -10.67 -13.85
N PHE A 138 22.90 -11.13 -15.08
CA PHE A 138 22.04 -12.10 -15.74
C PHE A 138 22.55 -13.52 -15.49
N GLY A 139 21.63 -14.49 -15.42
CA GLY A 139 21.94 -15.87 -15.06
C GLY A 139 21.00 -16.87 -15.72
N SER A 140 20.98 -18.07 -15.15
CA SER A 140 20.08 -19.13 -15.56
C SER A 140 18.67 -18.96 -14.98
N GLN A 141 17.70 -19.70 -15.51
CA GLN A 141 16.35 -19.78 -14.96
C GLN A 141 16.35 -20.25 -13.48
N GLU A 142 17.26 -21.18 -13.13
CA GLU A 142 17.42 -21.66 -11.75
C GLU A 142 17.93 -20.55 -10.82
N ASP A 143 18.88 -19.74 -11.30
CA ASP A 143 19.39 -18.61 -10.52
C ASP A 143 18.28 -17.56 -10.28
N ASP A 144 17.47 -17.27 -11.29
CA ASP A 144 16.32 -16.37 -11.14
C ASP A 144 15.29 -16.92 -10.15
N ALA A 145 15.00 -18.23 -10.20
CA ALA A 145 14.13 -18.88 -9.23
C ALA A 145 14.66 -18.79 -7.79
N ARG A 146 15.97 -19.02 -7.60
CA ARG A 146 16.63 -18.97 -6.27
C ARG A 146 16.58 -17.60 -5.63
N ARG A 147 16.55 -16.53 -6.43
CA ARG A 147 16.54 -15.13 -5.94
C ARG A 147 15.16 -14.61 -5.61
N ARG A 148 14.09 -15.29 -6.01
CA ARG A 148 12.73 -14.91 -5.68
C ARG A 148 12.49 -15.01 -4.17
N ASP A 149 11.41 -14.37 -3.70
CA ASP A 149 11.11 -14.28 -2.27
C ASP A 149 10.55 -15.58 -1.70
N PHE A 150 9.51 -16.13 -2.34
CA PHE A 150 8.75 -17.30 -1.84
C PHE A 150 8.66 -18.38 -2.91
N SER A 151 8.64 -19.67 -2.46
CA SER A 151 8.51 -20.82 -3.34
C SER A 151 7.32 -20.72 -4.29
N VAL A 152 6.18 -20.26 -3.78
CA VAL A 152 4.93 -20.08 -4.54
C VAL A 152 5.01 -18.99 -5.62
N ASN A 153 6.00 -18.09 -5.53
CA ASN A 153 6.26 -17.03 -6.51
C ASN A 153 7.39 -17.39 -7.48
N ALA A 154 8.00 -18.58 -7.33
CA ALA A 154 9.09 -19.05 -8.18
C ALA A 154 8.65 -20.17 -9.14
N LEU A 155 7.41 -20.08 -9.59
CA LEU A 155 6.82 -20.97 -10.59
C LEU A 155 6.89 -20.30 -11.96
N PHE A 156 7.35 -21.06 -12.96
CA PHE A 156 7.50 -20.62 -14.35
C PHE A 156 6.59 -21.46 -15.22
N PHE A 157 5.58 -20.85 -15.81
CA PHE A 157 4.67 -21.53 -16.73
C PHE A 157 5.12 -21.32 -18.17
N ASP A 158 5.31 -22.43 -18.88
CA ASP A 158 5.61 -22.47 -20.30
C ASP A 158 4.31 -22.49 -21.11
N PRO A 159 3.94 -21.43 -21.84
CA PRO A 159 2.70 -21.42 -22.61
C PRO A 159 2.70 -22.37 -23.83
N GLN A 160 3.86 -22.86 -24.26
CA GLN A 160 3.97 -23.76 -25.41
C GLN A 160 3.75 -25.23 -25.03
N SER A 161 4.46 -25.70 -24.00
CA SER A 161 4.33 -27.08 -23.51
C SER A 161 3.23 -27.22 -22.47
N GLU A 162 2.70 -26.10 -21.94
CA GLU A 162 1.78 -26.04 -20.81
C GLU A 162 2.34 -26.73 -19.55
N GLU A 163 3.65 -26.69 -19.37
CA GLU A 163 4.33 -27.22 -18.21
C GLU A 163 4.66 -26.10 -17.20
N ILE A 164 4.67 -26.47 -15.93
CA ILE A 164 5.23 -25.62 -14.87
C ILE A 164 6.62 -26.11 -14.51
N VAL A 165 7.61 -25.21 -14.56
CA VAL A 165 8.96 -25.46 -14.06
C VAL A 165 9.01 -24.97 -12.62
N ASP A 166 9.30 -25.87 -11.69
CA ASP A 166 9.35 -25.65 -10.26
C ASP A 166 10.70 -26.09 -9.70
N PHE A 167 11.47 -25.14 -9.14
CA PHE A 167 12.80 -25.38 -8.57
C PHE A 167 12.78 -25.53 -7.05
N HIS A 168 11.70 -25.09 -6.37
CA HIS A 168 11.66 -24.92 -4.92
C HIS A 168 10.43 -25.55 -4.25
N GLY A 169 9.69 -26.41 -4.96
CA GLY A 169 8.51 -27.07 -4.42
C GLY A 169 7.29 -26.17 -4.23
N GLY A 170 7.22 -25.05 -4.96
CA GLY A 170 6.15 -24.07 -4.84
C GLY A 170 4.76 -24.64 -5.13
N LEU A 171 4.62 -25.62 -6.05
CA LEU A 171 3.35 -26.31 -6.29
C LEU A 171 2.89 -27.14 -5.08
N ALA A 172 3.84 -27.80 -4.41
CA ALA A 172 3.54 -28.57 -3.20
C ALA A 172 3.14 -27.64 -2.05
N ASP A 173 3.83 -26.51 -1.89
CA ASP A 173 3.51 -25.50 -0.89
C ASP A 173 2.12 -24.88 -1.14
N LEU A 174 1.76 -24.56 -2.39
CA LEU A 174 0.41 -24.09 -2.75
C LEU A 174 -0.69 -25.10 -2.38
N LYS A 175 -0.47 -26.38 -2.68
CA LYS A 175 -1.41 -27.45 -2.32
C LYS A 175 -1.60 -27.55 -0.80
N LYS A 176 -0.53 -27.37 -0.04
CA LYS A 176 -0.54 -27.39 1.44
C LYS A 176 -0.99 -26.08 2.05
N ARG A 177 -1.26 -25.04 1.25
CA ARG A 177 -1.55 -23.68 1.71
C ARG A 177 -0.45 -23.09 2.60
N VAL A 178 0.81 -23.32 2.23
CA VAL A 178 1.99 -22.84 2.97
C VAL A 178 2.70 -21.76 2.18
N LEU A 179 3.18 -20.74 2.88
CA LEU A 179 4.06 -19.69 2.35
C LEU A 179 5.46 -19.87 2.93
N ARG A 180 6.44 -20.18 2.06
CA ARG A 180 7.82 -20.49 2.42
C ARG A 180 8.78 -19.56 1.72
N VAL A 181 9.73 -18.95 2.47
CA VAL A 181 10.86 -18.20 1.92
C VAL A 181 11.83 -19.17 1.23
N ILE A 182 12.36 -18.79 0.08
CA ILE A 182 13.39 -19.55 -0.63
C ILE A 182 14.75 -19.30 0.02
N GLY A 183 15.44 -20.38 0.40
CA GLY A 183 16.72 -20.32 1.08
C GLY A 183 16.59 -20.16 2.60
N ASP A 184 17.67 -19.72 3.25
CA ASP A 184 17.69 -19.47 4.68
C ASP A 184 16.95 -18.16 5.03
N PRO A 185 15.85 -18.20 5.81
CA PRO A 185 15.02 -17.02 6.07
C PRO A 185 15.78 -15.85 6.73
N GLU A 186 16.69 -16.10 7.67
CA GLU A 186 17.44 -15.04 8.32
C GLU A 186 18.31 -14.28 7.32
N THR A 187 19.07 -15.03 6.50
CA THR A 187 19.90 -14.44 5.43
C THR A 187 19.03 -13.62 4.47
N ARG A 188 17.87 -14.18 4.07
CA ARG A 188 16.95 -13.52 3.14
C ARG A 188 16.31 -12.26 3.70
N TYR A 189 16.04 -12.20 4.99
CA TYR A 189 15.52 -11.01 5.68
C TYR A 189 16.60 -9.94 5.87
N ARG A 190 17.87 -10.34 6.11
CA ARG A 190 19.02 -9.39 6.12
C ARG A 190 19.26 -8.76 4.75
N GLU A 191 19.15 -9.54 3.68
CA GLU A 191 19.26 -9.04 2.30
C GLU A 191 18.15 -8.04 1.95
N ASP A 192 16.91 -8.32 2.33
CA ASP A 192 15.74 -7.46 2.08
C ASP A 192 14.68 -7.63 3.17
N PRO A 193 14.70 -6.78 4.21
CA PRO A 193 13.74 -6.85 5.32
C PRO A 193 12.28 -6.72 4.88
N VAL A 194 12.01 -6.07 3.75
CA VAL A 194 10.65 -5.93 3.20
C VAL A 194 9.99 -7.29 2.92
N ARG A 195 10.78 -8.36 2.76
CA ARG A 195 10.24 -9.73 2.62
C ARG A 195 9.37 -10.15 3.81
N MET A 196 9.66 -9.65 5.03
CA MET A 196 8.83 -9.92 6.22
C MET A 196 7.41 -9.34 6.04
N LEU A 197 7.30 -8.09 5.57
CA LEU A 197 5.98 -7.49 5.23
C LEU A 197 5.27 -8.22 4.11
N ARG A 198 6.03 -8.62 3.08
CA ARG A 198 5.48 -9.38 1.95
C ARG A 198 4.97 -10.74 2.40
N ALA A 199 5.66 -11.43 3.35
CA ALA A 199 5.21 -12.69 3.93
C ALA A 199 3.85 -12.52 4.62
N VAL A 200 3.72 -11.52 5.49
CA VAL A 200 2.45 -11.22 6.18
C VAL A 200 1.35 -10.89 5.18
N ARG A 201 1.62 -9.99 4.22
CA ARG A 201 0.63 -9.58 3.23
C ARG A 201 0.16 -10.73 2.36
N LEU A 202 1.07 -11.55 1.84
CA LEU A 202 0.72 -12.68 0.98
C LEU A 202 0.04 -13.79 1.77
N GLY A 203 0.51 -14.09 2.99
CA GLY A 203 -0.15 -15.03 3.89
C GLY A 203 -1.61 -14.66 4.11
N ALA A 204 -1.87 -13.43 4.55
CA ALA A 204 -3.22 -12.94 4.80
C ALA A 204 -4.09 -12.88 3.52
N LYS A 205 -3.55 -12.30 2.43
CA LYS A 205 -4.29 -12.12 1.16
C LYS A 205 -4.70 -13.45 0.52
N LEU A 206 -3.82 -14.44 0.56
CA LEU A 206 -4.00 -15.71 -0.15
C LEU A 206 -4.50 -16.85 0.75
N GLY A 207 -4.69 -16.58 2.05
CA GLY A 207 -5.05 -17.61 3.02
C GLY A 207 -3.97 -18.70 3.15
N LEU A 208 -2.69 -18.28 3.11
CA LEU A 208 -1.55 -19.18 3.26
C LEU A 208 -0.96 -19.05 4.67
N THR A 209 -0.63 -20.17 5.29
CA THR A 209 0.07 -20.19 6.57
C THR A 209 1.58 -20.03 6.35
N LEU A 210 2.23 -19.15 7.11
CA LEU A 210 3.68 -19.07 7.06
C LEU A 210 4.30 -20.36 7.60
N ASP A 211 5.24 -20.91 6.84
CA ASP A 211 6.08 -22.02 7.30
C ASP A 211 6.82 -21.65 8.59
N ALA A 212 7.03 -22.57 9.51
CA ALA A 212 7.64 -22.29 10.81
C ALA A 212 9.00 -21.58 10.68
N ALA A 213 9.89 -22.11 9.83
CA ALA A 213 11.19 -21.50 9.59
C ALA A 213 11.10 -20.09 8.99
N THR A 214 10.08 -19.82 8.18
CA THR A 214 9.78 -18.49 7.62
C THR A 214 9.28 -17.51 8.69
N ARG A 215 8.46 -17.99 9.65
CA ARG A 215 7.80 -17.18 10.65
C ARG A 215 8.68 -16.84 11.86
N GLU A 216 9.40 -17.83 12.37
CA GLU A 216 10.12 -17.74 13.65
C GLU A 216 11.12 -16.57 13.73
N PRO A 217 11.93 -16.25 12.68
CA PRO A 217 12.90 -15.17 12.78
C PRO A 217 12.28 -13.76 12.67
N ILE A 218 11.00 -13.61 12.26
CA ILE A 218 10.43 -12.30 11.94
C ILE A 218 10.47 -11.34 13.14
N ALA A 219 10.08 -11.82 14.33
CA ALA A 219 10.01 -10.96 15.52
C ALA A 219 11.39 -10.43 15.93
N GLU A 220 12.42 -11.30 15.91
CA GLU A 220 13.80 -10.94 16.22
C GLU A 220 14.40 -9.99 15.18
N MET A 221 14.05 -10.19 13.90
CA MET A 221 14.58 -9.40 12.80
C MET A 221 13.76 -8.15 12.47
N ALA A 222 12.63 -7.92 13.14
CA ALA A 222 11.79 -6.74 12.96
C ALA A 222 12.56 -5.40 13.01
N PRO A 223 13.59 -5.21 13.87
CA PRO A 223 14.39 -3.98 13.88
C PRO A 223 15.08 -3.66 12.56
N LEU A 224 15.31 -4.63 11.69
CA LEU A 224 15.87 -4.40 10.35
C LEU A 224 14.96 -3.52 9.47
N MET A 225 13.68 -3.43 9.80
CA MET A 225 12.74 -2.55 9.07
C MET A 225 13.14 -1.07 9.17
N GLU A 226 13.83 -0.64 10.20
CA GLU A 226 14.33 0.73 10.35
C GLU A 226 15.35 1.11 9.27
N ARG A 227 16.02 0.12 8.67
CA ARG A 227 17.00 0.30 7.59
C ARG A 227 16.37 0.33 6.20
N VAL A 228 15.07 0.06 6.09
CA VAL A 228 14.35 0.11 4.81
C VAL A 228 14.09 1.57 4.43
N PRO A 229 14.36 1.99 3.17
CA PRO A 229 14.00 3.34 2.74
C PRO A 229 12.51 3.61 2.95
N PRO A 230 12.15 4.76 3.55
CA PRO A 230 10.75 5.11 3.84
C PRO A 230 9.79 4.97 2.65
N ALA A 231 10.26 5.29 1.43
CA ALA A 231 9.44 5.15 0.22
C ALA A 231 9.09 3.67 -0.09
N ARG A 232 10.04 2.73 0.07
CA ARG A 232 9.74 1.30 -0.11
C ARG A 232 8.80 0.76 0.96
N LEU A 233 8.99 1.23 2.19
CA LEU A 233 8.13 0.85 3.30
C LEU A 233 6.70 1.34 3.06
N PHE A 234 6.56 2.58 2.61
CA PHE A 234 5.28 3.17 2.24
C PHE A 234 4.57 2.38 1.12
N ASP A 235 5.31 2.01 0.06
CA ASP A 235 4.75 1.23 -1.05
C ASP A 235 4.22 -0.14 -0.60
N GLU A 236 4.96 -0.87 0.24
CA GLU A 236 4.49 -2.15 0.76
C GLU A 236 3.33 -2.00 1.76
N MET A 237 3.33 -0.93 2.58
CA MET A 237 2.20 -0.60 3.45
C MET A 237 0.93 -0.29 2.63
N LEU A 238 1.05 0.46 1.56
CA LEU A 238 -0.09 0.70 0.65
C LEU A 238 -0.61 -0.61 0.05
N LYS A 239 0.28 -1.48 -0.46
CA LYS A 239 -0.12 -2.78 -1.01
C LYS A 239 -0.79 -3.67 0.04
N LEU A 240 -0.37 -3.59 1.30
CA LEU A 240 -0.96 -4.32 2.41
C LEU A 240 -2.35 -3.79 2.74
N LEU A 241 -2.47 -2.48 2.95
CA LEU A 241 -3.71 -1.82 3.32
C LEU A 241 -4.78 -1.83 2.21
N LEU A 242 -4.35 -1.91 0.95
CA LEU A 242 -5.22 -1.97 -0.24
C LEU A 242 -5.32 -3.38 -0.84
N SER A 243 -4.99 -4.40 -0.07
CA SER A 243 -5.03 -5.80 -0.52
C SER A 243 -6.43 -6.39 -0.63
N GLY A 244 -7.44 -5.75 -0.01
CA GLY A 244 -8.78 -6.32 0.25
C GLY A 244 -8.80 -7.30 1.44
N HIS A 245 -7.69 -7.35 2.21
CA HIS A 245 -7.50 -8.17 3.40
C HIS A 245 -6.72 -7.40 4.49
N ALA A 246 -6.87 -6.08 4.54
CA ALA A 246 -6.12 -5.20 5.43
C ALA A 246 -6.30 -5.58 6.91
N SER A 247 -7.54 -5.91 7.31
CA SER A 247 -7.85 -6.36 8.67
C SER A 247 -7.08 -7.62 9.07
N ALA A 248 -6.99 -8.60 8.17
CA ALA A 248 -6.24 -9.83 8.38
C ALA A 248 -4.72 -9.57 8.39
N CYS A 249 -4.23 -8.71 7.49
CA CYS A 249 -2.83 -8.31 7.44
C CYS A 249 -2.40 -7.63 8.75
N LEU A 250 -3.20 -6.69 9.27
CA LEU A 250 -2.88 -5.98 10.51
C LEU A 250 -2.82 -6.93 11.71
N ARG A 251 -3.77 -7.89 11.80
CA ARG A 251 -3.75 -8.92 12.82
C ARG A 251 -2.47 -9.75 12.74
N GLN A 252 -2.11 -10.22 11.54
CA GLN A 252 -0.88 -11.00 11.34
C GLN A 252 0.39 -10.20 11.65
N LEU A 253 0.45 -8.90 11.30
CA LEU A 253 1.57 -8.02 11.69
C LEU A 253 1.78 -8.01 13.21
N ARG A 254 0.68 -7.94 13.97
CA ARG A 254 0.73 -7.98 15.45
C ARG A 254 1.20 -9.34 15.95
N GLU A 255 0.63 -10.43 15.42
CA GLU A 255 0.96 -11.80 15.82
C GLU A 255 2.43 -12.17 15.59
N VAL A 256 3.07 -11.61 14.57
CA VAL A 256 4.50 -11.84 14.27
C VAL A 256 5.41 -10.75 14.86
N GLY A 257 4.87 -9.77 15.59
CA GLY A 257 5.66 -8.71 16.22
C GLY A 257 6.23 -7.64 15.28
N LEU A 258 5.73 -7.54 14.05
CA LEU A 258 6.29 -6.65 13.02
C LEU A 258 5.65 -5.25 12.98
N HIS A 259 4.59 -5.00 13.73
CA HIS A 259 3.81 -3.75 13.70
C HIS A 259 4.54 -2.55 14.31
N LYS A 260 5.32 -2.75 15.37
CA LYS A 260 5.97 -1.67 16.16
C LYS A 260 6.97 -0.82 15.37
N GLY A 261 7.60 -1.36 14.34
CA GLY A 261 8.52 -0.61 13.50
C GLY A 261 7.88 0.22 12.39
N LEU A 262 6.60 -0.02 12.07
CA LEU A 262 5.91 0.54 10.91
C LEU A 262 5.00 1.70 11.25
N LEU A 263 4.10 1.47 12.19
CA LEU A 263 3.14 2.46 12.67
C LEU A 263 3.16 2.43 14.20
N PRO A 264 4.17 3.02 14.86
CA PRO A 264 4.34 2.94 16.31
C PRO A 264 3.11 3.40 17.09
N LEU A 265 2.39 4.41 16.55
CA LEU A 265 1.20 4.95 17.17
C LEU A 265 -0.03 4.03 17.06
N LEU A 266 -0.01 3.06 16.15
CA LEU A 266 -1.14 2.16 15.94
C LEU A 266 -1.35 1.20 17.13
N ASP A 267 -0.28 0.77 17.78
CA ASP A 267 -0.38 -0.09 18.97
C ASP A 267 -1.11 0.61 20.10
N VAL A 268 -0.73 1.85 20.38
CA VAL A 268 -1.36 2.67 21.44
C VAL A 268 -2.85 2.89 21.13
N ILE A 269 -3.19 3.12 19.87
CA ILE A 269 -4.59 3.29 19.45
C ILE A 269 -5.41 2.01 19.66
N LEU A 270 -4.85 0.86 19.30
CA LEU A 270 -5.54 -0.42 19.39
C LEU A 270 -5.74 -0.94 20.81
N GLU A 271 -4.97 -0.40 21.78
CA GLU A 271 -5.19 -0.66 23.21
C GLU A 271 -6.40 0.11 23.78
N GLN A 272 -6.92 1.12 23.07
CA GLN A 272 -8.07 1.90 23.49
C GLN A 272 -9.36 1.38 22.82
N PRO A 273 -10.44 1.06 23.56
CA PRO A 273 -11.65 0.44 23.00
C PRO A 273 -12.28 1.21 21.84
N LEU A 274 -12.32 2.52 21.90
CA LEU A 274 -12.86 3.37 20.82
C LEU A 274 -11.91 3.42 19.63
N GLY A 275 -10.59 3.48 19.85
CA GLY A 275 -9.58 3.48 18.82
C GLY A 275 -9.58 2.16 18.03
N GLU A 276 -9.58 1.04 18.73
CA GLU A 276 -9.64 -0.29 18.10
C GLU A 276 -10.91 -0.46 17.25
N ARG A 277 -12.09 -0.10 17.78
CA ARG A 277 -13.35 -0.18 17.05
C ARG A 277 -13.34 0.69 15.78
N PHE A 278 -12.86 1.93 15.88
CA PHE A 278 -12.79 2.86 14.76
C PHE A 278 -11.86 2.34 13.66
N VAL A 279 -10.64 1.93 14.00
CA VAL A 279 -9.67 1.39 13.05
C VAL A 279 -10.19 0.10 12.40
N THR A 280 -10.78 -0.81 13.19
CA THR A 280 -11.35 -2.06 12.70
C THR A 280 -12.46 -1.81 11.67
N LEU A 281 -13.37 -0.87 11.93
CA LEU A 281 -14.42 -0.47 10.99
C LEU A 281 -13.84 0.15 9.71
N ALA A 282 -12.82 1.03 9.84
CA ALA A 282 -12.16 1.63 8.69
C ALA A 282 -11.53 0.58 7.77
N LEU A 283 -10.83 -0.40 8.35
CA LEU A 283 -10.20 -1.49 7.61
C LEU A 283 -11.23 -2.41 6.97
N ALA A 284 -12.29 -2.79 7.70
CA ALA A 284 -13.36 -3.64 7.16
C ALA A 284 -14.07 -2.99 5.97
N GLN A 285 -14.40 -1.69 6.05
CA GLN A 285 -14.98 -0.94 4.94
C GLN A 285 -14.01 -0.81 3.76
N THR A 286 -12.70 -0.69 4.03
CA THR A 286 -11.67 -0.67 2.99
C THR A 286 -11.62 -2.02 2.27
N ASP A 287 -11.58 -3.11 3.01
CA ASP A 287 -11.54 -4.47 2.47
C ASP A 287 -12.77 -4.75 1.58
N GLU A 288 -13.98 -4.41 2.06
CA GLU A 288 -15.22 -4.53 1.29
C GLU A 288 -15.17 -3.73 -0.02
N ARG A 289 -14.68 -2.47 0.02
CA ARG A 289 -14.56 -1.63 -1.18
C ARG A 289 -13.60 -2.22 -2.20
N VAL A 290 -12.43 -2.70 -1.75
CA VAL A 290 -11.44 -3.34 -2.64
C VAL A 290 -11.99 -4.63 -3.25
N GLN A 291 -12.66 -5.47 -2.45
CA GLN A 291 -13.25 -6.73 -2.92
C GLN A 291 -14.42 -6.53 -3.90
N THR A 292 -15.08 -5.37 -3.83
CA THR A 292 -16.18 -4.98 -4.75
C THR A 292 -15.76 -4.00 -5.84
N ASP A 293 -14.45 -3.89 -6.13
CA ASP A 293 -13.85 -2.99 -7.14
C ASP A 293 -14.26 -1.51 -6.99
N ARG A 294 -14.61 -1.09 -5.76
CA ARG A 294 -14.89 0.32 -5.46
C ARG A 294 -13.59 1.07 -5.13
N PRO A 295 -13.46 2.33 -5.58
CA PRO A 295 -12.24 3.10 -5.32
C PRO A 295 -12.01 3.35 -3.83
N VAL A 296 -10.75 3.24 -3.39
CA VAL A 296 -10.31 3.54 -2.03
C VAL A 296 -9.33 4.70 -2.05
N SER A 297 -9.46 5.61 -1.10
CA SER A 297 -8.52 6.72 -0.91
C SER A 297 -7.47 6.36 0.15
N PRO A 298 -6.17 6.26 -0.22
CA PRO A 298 -5.11 6.08 0.76
C PRO A 298 -5.11 7.19 1.84
N ALA A 299 -5.39 8.44 1.45
CA ALA A 299 -5.45 9.56 2.40
C ALA A 299 -6.55 9.38 3.45
N PHE A 300 -7.73 8.86 3.06
CA PHE A 300 -8.80 8.56 4.00
C PHE A 300 -8.37 7.47 4.99
N LEU A 301 -7.75 6.42 4.49
CA LEU A 301 -7.32 5.31 5.33
C LEU A 301 -6.24 5.73 6.33
N PHE A 302 -5.21 6.46 5.88
CA PHE A 302 -4.21 7.01 6.81
C PHE A 302 -4.82 8.01 7.79
N ALA A 303 -5.77 8.84 7.34
CA ALA A 303 -6.49 9.74 8.24
C ALA A 303 -7.25 8.94 9.32
N ALA A 304 -7.86 7.82 8.97
CA ALA A 304 -8.54 6.96 9.94
C ALA A 304 -7.55 6.30 10.91
N LEU A 305 -6.45 5.77 10.40
CA LEU A 305 -5.44 5.10 11.23
C LEU A 305 -4.80 6.03 12.27
N LEU A 306 -4.62 7.31 11.96
CA LEU A 306 -3.92 8.27 12.82
C LEU A 306 -4.85 9.22 13.60
N TRP A 307 -6.18 9.09 13.43
CA TRP A 307 -7.15 10.02 14.01
C TRP A 307 -7.12 10.11 15.54
N HIS A 308 -7.04 8.99 16.22
CA HIS A 308 -7.08 8.96 17.68
C HIS A 308 -5.83 9.56 18.31
N GLU A 309 -4.68 9.46 17.66
CA GLU A 309 -3.47 10.17 18.09
C GLU A 309 -3.62 11.68 17.95
N VAL A 310 -4.17 12.13 16.81
CA VAL A 310 -4.49 13.55 16.63
C VAL A 310 -5.45 14.04 17.70
N LEU A 311 -6.49 13.27 18.04
CA LEU A 311 -7.42 13.60 19.11
C LEU A 311 -6.74 13.63 20.49
N ALA A 312 -5.91 12.64 20.82
CA ALA A 312 -5.20 12.58 22.09
C ALA A 312 -4.24 13.77 22.24
N ALA A 313 -3.44 14.06 21.21
CA ALA A 313 -2.55 15.20 21.21
C ALA A 313 -3.32 16.54 21.33
N SER A 314 -4.42 16.68 20.59
CA SER A 314 -5.28 17.87 20.64
C SER A 314 -5.90 18.07 22.05
N LYS A 315 -6.41 17.01 22.69
CA LYS A 315 -6.95 17.06 24.05
C LYS A 315 -5.88 17.44 25.06
N ALA A 316 -4.68 16.88 24.98
CA ALA A 316 -3.56 17.21 25.84
C ALA A 316 -3.15 18.68 25.71
N ARG A 317 -3.23 19.29 24.54
CA ARG A 317 -2.98 20.72 24.30
C ARG A 317 -4.08 21.59 24.89
N GLN A 318 -5.34 21.20 24.68
CA GLN A 318 -6.48 21.92 25.25
C GLN A 318 -6.45 21.92 26.79
N SER A 319 -6.02 20.85 27.44
CA SER A 319 -5.85 20.81 28.90
C SER A 319 -4.76 21.77 29.41
N ARG A 320 -3.85 22.20 28.53
CA ARG A 320 -2.82 23.24 28.79
C ARG A 320 -3.30 24.65 28.45
N GLY A 321 -4.59 24.81 28.05
CA GLY A 321 -5.21 26.12 27.76
C GLY A 321 -5.16 26.55 26.31
N GLU A 322 -4.73 25.71 25.35
CA GLU A 322 -4.80 26.05 23.95
C GLU A 322 -6.24 26.06 23.44
N ARG A 323 -6.53 26.95 22.48
CA ARG A 323 -7.86 27.01 21.85
C ARG A 323 -8.12 25.74 21.01
N PRO A 324 -9.34 25.18 21.01
CA PRO A 324 -9.62 23.89 20.38
C PRO A 324 -9.18 23.76 18.92
N ILE A 325 -9.41 24.79 18.09
CA ILE A 325 -9.01 24.77 16.68
C ILE A 325 -7.49 24.77 16.55
N GLN A 326 -6.80 25.63 17.27
CA GLN A 326 -5.34 25.73 17.25
C GLN A 326 -4.70 24.44 17.79
N ALA A 327 -5.21 23.90 18.89
CA ALA A 327 -4.75 22.63 19.46
C ALA A 327 -4.90 21.46 18.46
N LEU A 328 -5.99 21.45 17.69
CA LEU A 328 -6.18 20.43 16.64
C LEU A 328 -5.19 20.61 15.49
N GLU A 329 -5.00 21.84 14.99
CA GLU A 329 -4.05 22.13 13.90
C GLU A 329 -2.63 21.73 14.28
N THR A 330 -2.16 22.10 15.47
CA THR A 330 -0.83 21.73 15.95
C THR A 330 -0.69 20.23 16.17
N ALA A 331 -1.72 19.58 16.72
CA ALA A 331 -1.72 18.12 16.89
C ALA A 331 -1.63 17.36 15.55
N MET A 332 -2.32 17.85 14.51
CA MET A 332 -2.21 17.28 13.17
C MET A 332 -0.79 17.35 12.63
N ASP A 333 -0.10 18.47 12.83
CA ASP A 333 1.27 18.65 12.37
C ASP A 333 2.22 17.70 13.11
N GLU A 334 2.17 17.65 14.42
CA GLU A 334 3.01 16.75 15.24
C GLU A 334 2.87 15.29 14.87
N VAL A 335 1.63 14.80 14.74
CA VAL A 335 1.39 13.39 14.40
C VAL A 335 1.87 13.09 12.98
N LEU A 336 1.66 14.00 12.02
CA LEU A 336 2.12 13.80 10.65
C LEU A 336 3.63 13.84 10.53
N ASP A 337 4.32 14.71 11.26
CA ASP A 337 5.78 14.81 11.24
C ASP A 337 6.41 13.49 11.71
N VAL A 338 5.97 12.95 12.84
CA VAL A 338 6.43 11.64 13.35
C VAL A 338 6.22 10.51 12.32
N GLN A 339 5.06 10.49 11.64
CA GLN A 339 4.78 9.43 10.67
C GLN A 339 5.51 9.62 9.35
N CYS A 340 5.75 10.86 8.92
CA CYS A 340 6.49 11.15 7.69
C CYS A 340 7.98 10.83 7.81
N GLU A 341 8.56 10.82 9.01
CA GLU A 341 9.92 10.31 9.25
C GLU A 341 10.03 8.80 8.98
N LYS A 342 9.01 8.04 9.35
CA LYS A 342 8.96 6.57 9.19
C LYS A 342 8.47 6.12 7.82
N LEU A 343 7.45 6.81 7.28
CA LEU A 343 6.82 6.51 6.01
C LEU A 343 6.87 7.75 5.11
N ALA A 344 7.35 7.61 3.89
CA ALA A 344 7.38 8.72 2.91
C ALA A 344 5.96 9.10 2.44
N ILE A 345 5.09 9.51 3.37
CA ILE A 345 3.73 9.95 3.06
C ILE A 345 3.81 11.23 2.25
N THR A 346 3.26 11.22 1.05
CA THR A 346 3.37 12.37 0.14
C THR A 346 2.58 13.58 0.65
N ARG A 347 3.06 14.81 0.35
CA ARG A 347 2.38 16.06 0.71
C ARG A 347 0.92 16.12 0.25
N LYS A 348 0.59 15.52 -0.89
CA LYS A 348 -0.78 15.42 -1.39
C LYS A 348 -1.69 14.63 -0.44
N LEU A 349 -1.19 13.54 0.13
CA LEU A 349 -1.93 12.72 1.07
C LEU A 349 -2.11 13.45 2.41
N THR A 350 -1.02 14.01 2.97
CA THR A 350 -1.09 14.74 4.25
C THR A 350 -1.99 15.98 4.18
N ALA A 351 -1.98 16.72 3.06
CA ALA A 351 -2.91 17.83 2.86
C ALA A 351 -4.38 17.36 2.87
N THR A 352 -4.69 16.25 2.18
CA THR A 352 -6.05 15.69 2.19
C THR A 352 -6.46 15.21 3.60
N MET A 353 -5.55 14.58 4.35
CA MET A 353 -5.79 14.15 5.72
C MET A 353 -6.13 15.35 6.62
N ARG A 354 -5.33 16.42 6.54
CA ARG A 354 -5.60 17.69 7.28
C ARG A 354 -6.96 18.29 6.93
N GLU A 355 -7.33 18.32 5.66
CA GLU A 355 -8.65 18.80 5.23
C GLU A 355 -9.79 17.98 5.86
N VAL A 356 -9.69 16.65 5.86
CA VAL A 356 -10.69 15.75 6.45
C VAL A 356 -10.79 15.98 7.96
N TRP A 357 -9.68 16.06 8.67
CA TRP A 357 -9.64 16.25 10.13
C TRP A 357 -10.14 17.63 10.55
N SER A 358 -9.71 18.69 9.84
CA SER A 358 -10.14 20.08 10.13
C SER A 358 -11.64 20.31 9.92
N MET A 359 -12.27 19.49 9.10
CA MET A 359 -13.72 19.55 8.90
C MET A 359 -14.50 18.91 10.05
N GLN A 360 -13.91 17.99 10.83
CA GLN A 360 -14.64 17.26 11.86
C GLN A 360 -15.31 18.17 12.91
N PRO A 361 -14.64 19.15 13.52
CA PRO A 361 -15.31 20.08 14.44
C PRO A 361 -16.39 20.95 13.75
N ARG A 362 -16.30 21.15 12.44
CA ARG A 362 -17.27 21.99 11.70
C ARG A 362 -18.62 21.31 11.55
N PHE A 363 -18.70 19.99 11.61
CA PHE A 363 -19.96 19.25 11.58
C PHE A 363 -20.87 19.54 12.77
N GLU A 364 -20.33 19.99 13.90
CA GLU A 364 -21.10 20.44 15.06
C GLU A 364 -21.94 21.69 14.75
N ASN A 365 -21.52 22.51 13.78
CA ASN A 365 -22.20 23.75 13.42
C ASN A 365 -23.30 23.51 12.38
N ARG A 366 -24.49 23.18 12.86
CA ARG A 366 -25.69 22.91 12.04
C ARG A 366 -26.59 24.13 11.85
N SER A 367 -26.05 25.37 11.96
CA SER A 367 -26.80 26.61 11.91
C SER A 367 -26.37 27.54 10.76
N GLY A 368 -27.36 28.22 10.15
CA GLY A 368 -27.17 29.29 9.16
C GLY A 368 -26.28 28.88 8.00
N GLN A 369 -25.55 29.86 7.44
CA GLN A 369 -24.68 29.68 6.26
C GLN A 369 -23.47 28.76 6.48
N ARG A 370 -23.15 28.41 7.73
CA ARG A 370 -22.00 27.53 8.04
C ARG A 370 -22.24 26.11 7.56
N ALA A 371 -23.48 25.60 7.70
CA ALA A 371 -23.84 24.27 7.22
C ALA A 371 -23.76 24.19 5.68
N TYR A 372 -24.28 25.19 4.96
CA TYR A 372 -24.18 25.23 3.50
C TYR A 372 -22.73 25.29 3.00
N ARG A 373 -21.90 26.17 3.59
CA ARG A 373 -20.46 26.28 3.23
C ARG A 373 -19.70 24.98 3.47
N LEU A 374 -20.07 24.21 4.48
CA LEU A 374 -19.46 22.91 4.73
C LEU A 374 -19.90 21.90 3.67
N LEU A 375 -21.20 21.88 3.32
CA LEU A 375 -21.75 21.01 2.29
C LEU A 375 -21.10 21.24 0.91
N GLU A 376 -20.77 22.49 0.58
CA GLU A 376 -20.14 22.90 -0.68
C GLU A 376 -18.61 22.69 -0.69
N ALA A 377 -18.01 22.29 0.42
CA ALA A 377 -16.54 22.10 0.49
C ALA A 377 -16.08 20.96 -0.43
N PRO A 378 -14.98 21.11 -1.18
CA PRO A 378 -14.51 20.10 -2.15
C PRO A 378 -14.30 18.70 -1.58
N ARG A 379 -13.97 18.60 -0.27
CA ARG A 379 -13.75 17.33 0.44
C ARG A 379 -14.92 16.94 1.34
N PHE A 380 -16.08 17.60 1.21
CA PHE A 380 -17.22 17.32 2.07
C PHE A 380 -17.58 15.83 2.11
N ARG A 381 -17.68 15.19 0.94
CA ARG A 381 -18.05 13.77 0.88
C ARG A 381 -17.10 12.88 1.68
N MET A 382 -15.80 13.07 1.54
CA MET A 382 -14.79 12.31 2.28
C MET A 382 -14.85 12.61 3.78
N ALA A 383 -15.01 13.87 4.16
CA ALA A 383 -15.13 14.29 5.56
C ALA A 383 -16.42 13.77 6.20
N TYR A 384 -17.52 13.70 5.44
CA TYR A 384 -18.78 13.10 5.88
C TYR A 384 -18.66 11.57 6.06
N ASP A 385 -18.02 10.86 5.12
CA ASP A 385 -17.77 9.42 5.28
C ASP A 385 -16.92 9.15 6.55
N PHE A 386 -16.00 10.07 6.87
CA PHE A 386 -15.22 10.02 8.10
C PHE A 386 -16.08 10.28 9.35
N LEU A 387 -16.99 11.25 9.31
CA LEU A 387 -17.99 11.47 10.37
C LEU A 387 -18.86 10.25 10.59
N ALA A 388 -19.33 9.61 9.50
CA ALA A 388 -20.15 8.40 9.57
C ALA A 388 -19.39 7.25 10.26
N LEU A 389 -18.09 7.12 10.00
CA LEU A 389 -17.22 6.16 10.68
C LEU A 389 -17.08 6.47 12.18
N ARG A 390 -16.94 7.75 12.56
CA ARG A 390 -16.89 8.21 13.95
C ARG A 390 -18.21 7.91 14.69
N ALA A 391 -19.34 8.11 14.03
CA ALA A 391 -20.64 7.78 14.60
C ALA A 391 -20.82 6.26 14.76
N ALA A 392 -20.43 5.46 13.77
CA ALA A 392 -20.52 4.01 13.82
C ALA A 392 -19.60 3.39 14.91
N SER A 393 -18.46 4.02 15.19
CA SER A 393 -17.58 3.60 16.28
C SER A 393 -18.07 4.01 17.68
N GLY A 394 -19.04 4.93 17.77
CA GLY A 394 -19.57 5.49 19.04
C GLY A 394 -18.78 6.69 19.55
N GLU A 395 -17.89 7.28 18.74
CA GLU A 395 -17.07 8.45 19.12
C GLU A 395 -17.91 9.75 19.16
N VAL A 396 -18.90 9.85 18.26
CA VAL A 396 -19.83 10.97 18.19
C VAL A 396 -21.28 10.47 18.17
N PRO A 397 -22.25 11.30 18.61
CA PRO A 397 -23.66 10.91 18.59
C PRO A 397 -24.16 10.54 17.17
N ALA A 398 -24.91 9.46 17.08
CA ALA A 398 -25.47 9.01 15.79
C ALA A 398 -26.40 10.05 15.15
N GLU A 399 -27.05 10.89 15.97
CA GLU A 399 -27.95 11.96 15.53
C GLU A 399 -27.20 13.04 14.73
N LEU A 400 -25.90 13.24 14.99
CA LEU A 400 -25.08 14.18 14.22
C LEU A 400 -24.89 13.68 12.79
N GLU A 401 -24.53 12.42 12.61
CA GLU A 401 -24.41 11.80 11.30
C GLU A 401 -25.76 11.77 10.57
N ALA A 402 -26.82 11.32 11.26
CA ALA A 402 -28.17 11.24 10.70
C ALA A 402 -28.66 12.60 10.19
N TRP A 403 -28.41 13.69 10.92
CA TRP A 403 -28.73 15.03 10.50
C TRP A 403 -27.99 15.41 9.21
N TRP A 404 -26.70 15.18 9.12
CA TRP A 404 -25.92 15.50 7.92
C TRP A 404 -26.28 14.61 6.73
N ARG A 405 -26.63 13.35 6.97
CA ARG A 405 -27.16 12.45 5.92
C ARG A 405 -28.45 12.99 5.33
N ALA A 406 -29.39 13.39 6.17
CA ALA A 406 -30.64 13.99 5.73
C ALA A 406 -30.44 15.35 5.05
N PHE A 407 -29.57 16.21 5.62
CA PHE A 407 -29.29 17.55 5.09
C PHE A 407 -28.67 17.53 3.68
N GLN A 408 -27.75 16.61 3.38
CA GLN A 408 -27.19 16.50 2.04
C GLN A 408 -28.18 15.97 1.00
N ALA A 409 -29.16 15.16 1.40
CA ALA A 409 -30.19 14.59 0.52
C ALA A 409 -31.40 15.51 0.30
N ALA A 410 -31.63 16.49 1.20
CA ALA A 410 -32.79 17.36 1.19
C ALA A 410 -32.73 18.43 0.07
N ASP A 411 -33.90 18.92 -0.36
CA ASP A 411 -34.03 20.11 -1.20
C ASP A 411 -33.74 21.41 -0.43
N ALA A 412 -33.79 22.56 -1.12
CA ALA A 412 -33.44 23.84 -0.54
C ALA A 412 -34.36 24.27 0.61
N GLU A 413 -35.67 24.01 0.49
CA GLU A 413 -36.68 24.37 1.48
C GLU A 413 -36.55 23.50 2.73
N SER A 414 -36.45 22.19 2.55
CA SER A 414 -36.22 21.23 3.63
C SER A 414 -34.90 21.50 4.37
N ARG A 415 -33.81 21.84 3.65
CA ARG A 415 -32.54 22.24 4.29
C ARG A 415 -32.68 23.48 5.16
N ALA A 416 -33.45 24.49 4.70
CA ALA A 416 -33.68 25.71 5.48
C ALA A 416 -34.45 25.39 6.78
N ALA A 417 -35.45 24.50 6.72
CA ALA A 417 -36.21 24.05 7.89
C ALA A 417 -35.41 23.20 8.89
N MET A 418 -34.40 22.47 8.40
CA MET A 418 -33.54 21.63 9.23
C MET A 418 -32.46 22.40 10.04
N LEU A 419 -32.19 23.68 9.69
CA LEU A 419 -31.16 24.45 10.36
C LEU A 419 -31.49 24.67 11.84
N LEU A 420 -30.51 24.44 12.71
CA LEU A 420 -30.65 24.72 14.13
C LEU A 420 -30.49 26.24 14.39
N PRO A 421 -31.12 26.77 15.48
CA PRO A 421 -30.94 28.13 15.89
C PRO A 421 -29.44 28.46 16.15
N ASP A 422 -29.00 29.66 15.74
CA ASP A 422 -27.63 30.10 16.03
C ASP A 422 -27.54 30.53 17.52
N THR A 423 -26.97 29.68 18.35
CA THR A 423 -26.75 29.92 19.79
C THR A 423 -25.46 30.69 20.09
N GLY A 424 -24.70 31.08 19.06
CA GLY A 424 -23.45 31.83 19.22
C GLY A 424 -23.67 33.28 19.64
N PRO A 425 -22.72 33.89 20.40
CA PRO A 425 -22.83 35.30 20.79
C PRO A 425 -22.92 36.17 19.53
N LYS A 426 -24.04 36.88 19.37
CA LYS A 426 -24.25 37.81 18.26
C LYS A 426 -23.11 38.88 18.32
N LYS A 427 -22.14 38.80 17.36
CA LYS A 427 -21.14 39.88 17.21
C LYS A 427 -21.92 41.18 16.96
N ARG A 428 -21.90 42.06 17.94
CA ARG A 428 -22.43 43.44 17.81
C ARG A 428 -21.78 44.05 16.57
N ARG A 429 -22.57 44.24 15.53
CA ARG A 429 -22.19 44.95 14.29
C ARG A 429 -21.70 46.35 14.70
N ARG A 430 -20.39 46.52 14.76
CA ARG A 430 -19.76 47.84 15.00
C ARG A 430 -20.23 48.76 13.90
N ARG A 431 -21.27 49.58 14.20
CA ARG A 431 -21.74 50.66 13.34
C ARG A 431 -20.53 51.52 13.01
N ARG A 432 -20.10 51.50 11.76
CA ARG A 432 -19.13 52.44 11.22
C ARG A 432 -19.76 53.84 11.38
N ARG A 433 -19.34 54.55 12.43
CA ARG A 433 -19.67 55.97 12.64
C ARG A 433 -19.03 56.71 11.48
N GLY A 434 -19.89 57.22 10.56
CA GLY A 434 -19.44 58.07 9.45
C GLY A 434 -18.68 59.25 10.02
N LYS A 435 -17.46 59.41 9.58
CA LYS A 435 -16.69 60.66 9.80
C LYS A 435 -17.41 61.77 9.05
N LYS A 436 -18.10 62.67 9.79
CA LYS A 436 -18.51 63.95 9.29
C LYS A 436 -17.24 64.70 8.84
N ARG A 437 -17.21 65.11 7.60
CA ARG A 437 -16.26 66.10 7.06
C ARG A 437 -16.54 67.43 7.72
N PRO A 438 -15.56 68.15 8.23
CA PRO A 438 -15.74 69.58 8.57
C PRO A 438 -15.75 70.40 7.28
N GLU A 439 -16.82 71.10 7.04
CA GLU A 439 -16.86 72.29 6.15
C GLU A 439 -16.16 73.45 6.82
N GLY A 440 -15.33 74.15 6.05
CA GLY A 440 -14.87 75.55 6.37
C GLY A 440 -13.38 75.65 6.74
N ALA A 441 -12.53 75.96 5.78
CA ALA A 441 -11.37 76.80 5.99
C ALA A 441 -11.11 77.61 4.70
N GLU A 442 -11.19 78.89 4.88
CA GLU A 442 -11.02 79.99 3.94
C GLU A 442 -9.67 79.99 3.23
N GLN A 443 -9.73 80.57 2.02
CA GLN A 443 -8.59 80.94 1.22
C GLN A 443 -7.78 82.11 1.92
N ALA A 444 -6.48 82.00 1.94
CA ALA A 444 -5.55 83.05 2.19
C ALA A 444 -4.58 83.20 1.00
N PRO A 445 -4.19 84.47 0.59
CA PRO A 445 -3.64 84.76 -0.72
C PRO A 445 -2.11 84.57 -0.79
N GLU A 446 -1.62 84.36 -2.02
CA GLU A 446 -0.18 84.39 -2.37
C GLU A 446 0.48 85.71 -2.11
N PRO A 447 1.75 85.75 -1.69
CA PRO A 447 2.62 86.89 -1.87
C PRO A 447 3.56 86.68 -3.06
N GLN A 448 3.83 87.79 -3.71
CA GLN A 448 4.70 88.09 -4.84
C GLN A 448 6.09 87.53 -4.79
#